data_c81558a6524fcfc85ef551e416e12d1d
#
_entry.id   c81558a6524fcfc85ef551e416e12d1d
#
_cell.length_a   1.000
_cell.length_b   1.000
_cell.length_c   1.000
_cell.angle_alpha   90.00
_cell.angle_beta   90.00
_cell.angle_gamma   90.00
#
_symmetry.space_group_name_H-M   'P 1'
#
loop_
_entity.id
_entity.type
_entity.pdbx_description
1 polymer ?
#
loop_
_entity_poly.entity_id
_entity_poly.type
_entity_poly.pdbx_seq_one_letter_code
_entity_poly.pdbx_strand_id
1 'polypeptide(L)'
;MNLRVIDTETCGLEGGVVEVASVDLIDGQITNPMSDLISPDRPIGIEAMAIHHITEQMVEGKPRIAVAIGRYLGSPYYVAHNAAFDRGVLPEMHGAWICTMKLARNLYPDIKYGNQYLRYALNLDVQLPQDTALYPHRALYDCYVTAALLQRIIKDSGWTPEQMAQITEQPVLLKKFKFGKYRGQEIDRIAQEDPGYLRWMLKSIEDLSPDMKHTLKYYLIG
;
A
#
# COMPACT_ATOMS: atom_id res chain seq x y z
N MET A 1 20.41 1.75 9.03
CA MET A 1 18.95 2.03 9.00
C MET A 1 18.25 0.73 8.63
N ASN A 2 17.27 0.26 9.43
CA ASN A 2 16.55 -0.99 9.15
C ASN A 2 15.06 -0.69 8.88
N LEU A 3 14.61 -0.92 7.64
CA LEU A 3 13.23 -0.71 7.18
C LEU A 3 12.73 -2.03 6.60
N ARG A 4 11.66 -2.62 7.16
CA ARG A 4 11.05 -3.83 6.63
C ARG A 4 9.96 -3.47 5.63
N VAL A 5 10.21 -3.74 4.36
CA VAL A 5 9.20 -3.66 3.31
C VAL A 5 8.34 -4.91 3.38
N ILE A 6 7.03 -4.75 3.45
CA ILE A 6 6.07 -5.84 3.55
C ILE A 6 4.95 -5.63 2.54
N ASP A 7 4.42 -6.72 2.01
CA ASP A 7 3.32 -6.71 1.05
C ASP A 7 2.45 -7.94 1.26
N THR A 8 1.16 -7.84 0.93
CA THR A 8 0.19 -8.91 1.10
C THR A 8 -0.66 -9.10 -0.15
N GLU A 9 -0.90 -10.38 -0.51
CA GLU A 9 -2.00 -10.75 -1.41
C GLU A 9 -3.18 -11.26 -0.59
N THR A 10 -4.39 -10.97 -1.07
CA THR A 10 -5.62 -11.23 -0.29
C THR A 10 -6.70 -11.89 -1.13
N CYS A 11 -7.72 -12.43 -0.48
CA CYS A 11 -8.91 -12.99 -1.14
C CYS A 11 -9.71 -11.95 -1.93
N GLY A 12 -9.46 -10.67 -1.71
CA GLY A 12 -10.12 -9.52 -2.32
C GLY A 12 -9.94 -8.28 -1.46
N LEU A 13 -10.63 -7.18 -1.82
CA LEU A 13 -10.49 -5.88 -1.12
C LEU A 13 -10.94 -5.90 0.35
N GLU A 14 -11.73 -6.91 0.74
CA GLU A 14 -12.20 -7.08 2.12
C GLU A 14 -11.20 -7.85 3.01
N GLY A 15 -10.03 -8.19 2.50
CA GLY A 15 -8.97 -8.89 3.23
C GLY A 15 -8.98 -10.41 3.03
N GLY A 16 -8.54 -11.16 4.06
CA GLY A 16 -8.27 -12.59 3.95
C GLY A 16 -6.92 -12.83 3.29
N VAL A 17 -5.81 -12.73 4.06
CA VAL A 17 -4.45 -12.85 3.53
C VAL A 17 -4.21 -14.24 2.96
N VAL A 18 -3.69 -14.32 1.72
CA VAL A 18 -3.30 -15.56 1.01
C VAL A 18 -1.79 -15.68 0.80
N GLU A 19 -1.08 -14.56 0.78
CA GLU A 19 0.38 -14.50 0.79
C GLU A 19 0.82 -13.29 1.62
N VAL A 20 1.91 -13.45 2.37
CA VAL A 20 2.63 -12.34 3.00
C VAL A 20 4.10 -12.46 2.65
N ALA A 21 4.73 -11.36 2.30
CA ALA A 21 6.16 -11.33 2.03
C ALA A 21 6.82 -10.08 2.59
N SER A 22 8.14 -10.16 2.78
CA SER A 22 8.93 -8.99 3.14
C SER A 22 10.36 -9.08 2.62
N VAL A 23 10.99 -7.92 2.49
CA VAL A 23 12.43 -7.73 2.38
C VAL A 23 12.87 -6.66 3.37
N ASP A 24 14.08 -6.73 3.87
CA ASP A 24 14.65 -5.68 4.70
C ASP A 24 15.55 -4.77 3.85
N LEU A 25 15.38 -3.44 4.00
CA LEU A 25 16.32 -2.45 3.48
C LEU A 25 17.24 -2.03 4.62
N ILE A 26 18.47 -2.56 4.61
CA ILE A 26 19.49 -2.31 5.61
C ILE A 26 20.65 -1.57 4.95
N ASP A 27 20.92 -0.34 5.40
CA ASP A 27 22.01 0.51 4.89
C ASP A 27 22.04 0.61 3.35
N GLY A 28 20.86 0.70 2.76
CA GLY A 28 20.68 0.81 1.31
C GLY A 28 20.70 -0.52 0.55
N GLN A 29 20.89 -1.66 1.23
CA GLN A 29 20.90 -2.98 0.62
C GLN A 29 19.59 -3.73 0.90
N ILE A 30 19.03 -4.39 -0.10
CA ILE A 30 17.86 -5.26 0.03
C ILE A 30 18.33 -6.64 0.48
N THR A 31 17.85 -7.09 1.64
CA THR A 31 18.28 -8.33 2.30
C THR A 31 17.07 -9.07 2.88
N ASN A 32 17.31 -10.27 3.43
CA ASN A 32 16.36 -11.07 4.19
C ASN A 32 15.00 -11.26 3.49
N PRO A 33 14.95 -11.73 2.23
CA PRO A 33 13.68 -12.01 1.57
C PRO A 33 12.93 -13.14 2.30
N MET A 34 11.67 -12.91 2.58
CA MET A 34 10.74 -13.87 3.18
C MET A 34 9.43 -13.87 2.43
N SER A 35 8.83 -15.06 2.23
CA SER A 35 7.49 -15.19 1.67
C SER A 35 6.82 -16.44 2.21
N ASP A 36 5.56 -16.34 2.58
CA ASP A 36 4.72 -17.44 3.04
C ASP A 36 3.35 -17.38 2.37
N LEU A 37 2.90 -18.52 1.83
CA LEU A 37 1.50 -18.73 1.50
C LEU A 37 0.70 -18.94 2.79
N ILE A 38 -0.49 -18.36 2.85
CA ILE A 38 -1.34 -18.29 4.04
C ILE A 38 -2.69 -18.93 3.73
N SER A 39 -3.19 -19.77 4.62
CA SER A 39 -4.57 -20.26 4.56
C SER A 39 -5.51 -19.17 5.03
N PRO A 40 -6.37 -18.60 4.15
CA PRO A 40 -7.27 -17.52 4.51
C PRO A 40 -8.45 -18.01 5.34
N ASP A 41 -9.20 -17.07 5.91
CA ASP A 41 -10.43 -17.32 6.68
C ASP A 41 -11.71 -17.34 5.82
N ARG A 42 -11.57 -17.11 4.53
CA ARG A 42 -12.66 -17.00 3.54
C ARG A 42 -12.22 -17.49 2.16
N PRO A 43 -13.17 -17.78 1.25
CA PRO A 43 -12.85 -18.15 -0.13
C PRO A 43 -12.10 -17.03 -0.88
N ILE A 44 -11.20 -17.43 -1.77
CA ILE A 44 -10.47 -16.50 -2.63
C ILE A 44 -11.37 -16.07 -3.78
N GLY A 45 -11.56 -14.76 -3.96
CA GLY A 45 -12.32 -14.19 -5.06
C GLY A 45 -11.68 -14.51 -6.43
N ILE A 46 -12.50 -14.75 -7.46
CA ILE A 46 -12.01 -15.05 -8.82
C ILE A 46 -11.18 -13.87 -9.35
N GLU A 47 -11.60 -12.64 -9.10
CA GLU A 47 -10.89 -11.42 -9.49
C GLU A 47 -9.51 -11.33 -8.83
N ALA A 48 -9.39 -11.72 -7.57
CA ALA A 48 -8.12 -11.78 -6.85
C ALA A 48 -7.21 -12.88 -7.43
N MET A 49 -7.74 -14.09 -7.62
CA MET A 49 -7.01 -15.19 -8.28
C MET A 49 -6.51 -14.82 -9.68
N ALA A 50 -7.31 -14.07 -10.44
CA ALA A 50 -6.91 -13.61 -11.78
C ALA A 50 -5.75 -12.61 -11.76
N ILE A 51 -5.48 -11.96 -10.61
CA ILE A 51 -4.41 -11.00 -10.43
C ILE A 51 -3.14 -11.68 -9.89
N HIS A 52 -3.21 -12.34 -8.73
CA HIS A 52 -2.04 -12.91 -8.05
C HIS A 52 -1.80 -14.40 -8.37
N HIS A 53 -2.74 -15.07 -9.04
CA HIS A 53 -2.68 -16.49 -9.44
C HIS A 53 -2.50 -17.50 -8.30
N ILE A 54 -2.82 -17.11 -7.05
CA ILE A 54 -2.83 -18.02 -5.90
C ILE A 54 -4.21 -18.65 -5.80
N THR A 55 -4.26 -19.97 -5.86
CA THR A 55 -5.51 -20.75 -5.84
C THR A 55 -5.78 -21.32 -4.45
N GLU A 56 -7.02 -21.77 -4.20
CA GLU A 56 -7.41 -22.44 -2.96
C GLU A 56 -6.50 -23.66 -2.67
N GLN A 57 -6.15 -24.44 -3.71
CA GLN A 57 -5.27 -25.59 -3.57
C GLN A 57 -3.87 -25.20 -3.08
N MET A 58 -3.33 -24.06 -3.48
CA MET A 58 -1.98 -23.62 -3.09
C MET A 58 -1.92 -23.22 -1.60
N VAL A 59 -3.02 -22.75 -1.04
CA VAL A 59 -3.12 -22.29 0.36
C VAL A 59 -3.67 -23.35 1.30
N GLU A 60 -4.11 -24.48 0.78
CA GLU A 60 -4.60 -25.60 1.58
C GLU A 60 -3.50 -26.13 2.52
N GLY A 61 -3.82 -26.30 3.80
CA GLY A 61 -2.88 -26.75 4.81
C GLY A 61 -1.77 -25.76 5.19
N LYS A 62 -1.78 -24.55 4.64
CA LYS A 62 -0.82 -23.49 5.04
C LYS A 62 -1.19 -22.91 6.40
N PRO A 63 -0.24 -22.27 7.12
CA PRO A 63 -0.53 -21.63 8.39
C PRO A 63 -1.51 -20.48 8.20
N ARG A 64 -2.26 -20.15 9.26
CA ARG A 64 -3.03 -18.90 9.33
C ARG A 64 -2.10 -17.72 9.52
N ILE A 65 -2.52 -16.52 9.10
CA ILE A 65 -1.72 -15.29 9.24
C ILE A 65 -1.32 -15.02 10.69
N ALA A 66 -2.18 -15.30 11.66
CA ALA A 66 -1.87 -15.11 13.08
C ALA A 66 -0.68 -15.96 13.57
N VAL A 67 -0.38 -17.08 12.90
CA VAL A 67 0.78 -17.94 13.18
C VAL A 67 1.99 -17.46 12.38
N ALA A 68 1.84 -17.24 11.09
CA ALA A 68 2.93 -16.88 10.19
C ALA A 68 3.54 -15.50 10.50
N ILE A 69 2.73 -14.54 10.94
CA ILE A 69 3.16 -13.15 11.13
C ILE A 69 4.33 -12.99 12.08
N GLY A 70 4.52 -13.92 13.04
CA GLY A 70 5.56 -13.84 14.05
C GLY A 70 6.98 -13.63 13.49
N ARG A 71 7.30 -14.21 12.32
CA ARG A 71 8.60 -14.05 11.67
C ARG A 71 8.80 -12.70 10.98
N TYR A 72 7.71 -11.96 10.76
CA TYR A 72 7.69 -10.63 10.13
C TYR A 72 7.73 -9.48 11.14
N LEU A 73 7.65 -9.79 12.44
CA LEU A 73 7.68 -8.79 13.50
C LEU A 73 9.11 -8.31 13.81
N GLY A 74 9.23 -7.28 14.64
CA GLY A 74 10.50 -6.81 15.22
C GLY A 74 11.21 -5.72 14.45
N SER A 75 10.64 -5.17 13.38
CA SER A 75 11.18 -3.96 12.73
C SER A 75 10.64 -2.69 13.40
N PRO A 76 11.46 -1.65 13.59
CA PRO A 76 10.98 -0.35 14.07
C PRO A 76 10.11 0.37 13.03
N TYR A 77 10.30 0.06 11.74
CA TYR A 77 9.57 0.65 10.62
C TYR A 77 9.10 -0.42 9.65
N TYR A 78 7.80 -0.42 9.37
CA TYR A 78 7.18 -1.23 8.32
C TYR A 78 6.85 -0.34 7.13
N VAL A 79 7.21 -0.77 5.94
CA VAL A 79 7.03 -0.03 4.70
C VAL A 79 6.14 -0.82 3.76
N ALA A 80 5.10 -0.22 3.22
CA ALA A 80 4.26 -0.85 2.20
C ALA A 80 3.82 0.16 1.14
N HIS A 81 3.39 -0.35 -0.01
CA HIS A 81 2.82 0.49 -1.06
C HIS A 81 1.30 0.53 -0.92
N ASN A 82 0.72 1.64 -0.47
CA ASN A 82 -0.65 1.77 0.06
C ASN A 82 -0.81 1.13 1.46
N ALA A 83 0.12 1.43 2.35
CA ALA A 83 0.31 0.82 3.67
C ALA A 83 -0.95 0.71 4.54
N ALA A 84 -1.97 1.55 4.32
CA ALA A 84 -3.25 1.45 5.03
C ALA A 84 -3.97 0.12 4.76
N PHE A 85 -3.79 -0.47 3.57
CA PHE A 85 -4.37 -1.75 3.20
C PHE A 85 -3.67 -2.88 3.97
N ASP A 86 -2.34 -3.00 3.85
CA ASP A 86 -1.56 -4.06 4.49
C ASP A 86 -1.70 -4.01 6.01
N ARG A 87 -1.62 -2.80 6.59
CA ARG A 87 -1.85 -2.57 8.01
C ARG A 87 -3.25 -3.00 8.47
N GLY A 88 -4.26 -2.89 7.60
CA GLY A 88 -5.64 -3.26 7.90
C GLY A 88 -5.92 -4.75 7.85
N VAL A 89 -5.16 -5.53 7.06
CA VAL A 89 -5.38 -6.98 6.89
C VAL A 89 -4.41 -7.83 7.70
N LEU A 90 -3.29 -7.28 8.16
CA LEU A 90 -2.32 -7.94 9.01
C LEU A 90 -2.68 -7.81 10.49
N PRO A 91 -2.30 -8.78 11.35
CA PRO A 91 -2.32 -8.61 12.81
C PRO A 91 -1.53 -7.37 13.24
N GLU A 92 -1.80 -6.87 14.44
CA GLU A 92 -1.10 -5.70 14.95
C GLU A 92 0.42 -5.88 14.95
N MET A 93 1.11 -4.95 14.33
CA MET A 93 2.58 -4.91 14.23
C MET A 93 3.08 -3.65 14.93
N HIS A 94 3.84 -3.85 16.02
CA HIS A 94 4.41 -2.75 16.80
C HIS A 94 5.59 -2.11 16.04
N GLY A 95 5.34 -0.97 15.42
CA GLY A 95 6.31 -0.19 14.65
C GLY A 95 5.63 0.94 13.90
N ALA A 96 6.41 1.93 13.48
CA ALA A 96 5.87 3.00 12.66
C ALA A 96 5.67 2.53 11.21
N TRP A 97 4.59 2.98 10.56
CA TRP A 97 4.30 2.64 9.18
C TRP A 97 4.71 3.74 8.21
N ILE A 98 5.28 3.35 7.09
CA ILE A 98 5.69 4.22 5.99
C ILE A 98 4.96 3.79 4.72
N CYS A 99 4.26 4.72 4.07
CA CYS A 99 3.50 4.47 2.85
C CYS A 99 4.21 5.06 1.63
N THR A 100 4.89 4.22 0.83
CA THR A 100 5.61 4.70 -0.36
C THR A 100 4.71 5.38 -1.37
N MET A 101 3.42 5.02 -1.47
CA MET A 101 2.46 5.72 -2.32
C MET A 101 2.20 7.16 -1.85
N LYS A 102 2.08 7.41 -0.53
CA LYS A 102 1.93 8.76 0.01
C LYS A 102 3.21 9.59 -0.18
N LEU A 103 4.36 8.98 0.07
CA LEU A 103 5.66 9.64 -0.16
C LEU A 103 5.84 10.01 -1.64
N ALA A 104 5.52 9.09 -2.56
CA ALA A 104 5.60 9.36 -4.00
C ALA A 104 4.66 10.49 -4.44
N ARG A 105 3.44 10.60 -3.85
CA ARG A 105 2.53 11.71 -4.11
C ARG A 105 3.08 13.06 -3.69
N ASN A 106 3.84 13.10 -2.61
CA ASN A 106 4.50 14.32 -2.15
C ASN A 106 5.69 14.71 -3.05
N LEU A 107 6.46 13.73 -3.50
CA LEU A 107 7.73 13.96 -4.19
C LEU A 107 7.58 14.08 -5.71
N TYR A 108 6.67 13.32 -6.31
CA TYR A 108 6.45 13.22 -7.75
C TYR A 108 5.00 13.60 -8.10
N PRO A 109 4.67 14.90 -8.21
CA PRO A 109 3.31 15.32 -8.56
C PRO A 109 2.92 14.91 -9.98
N ASP A 110 1.61 14.83 -10.24
CA ASP A 110 1.00 14.70 -11.58
C ASP A 110 1.30 13.41 -12.37
N ILE A 111 1.63 12.31 -11.65
CA ILE A 111 1.78 10.97 -12.24
C ILE A 111 0.79 9.99 -11.61
N LYS A 112 0.72 8.75 -12.11
CA LYS A 112 0.00 7.66 -11.46
C LYS A 112 0.87 7.05 -10.36
N TYR A 113 0.24 6.51 -9.32
CA TYR A 113 0.93 6.03 -8.11
C TYR A 113 0.76 4.52 -7.86
N GLY A 114 0.41 3.75 -8.88
CA GLY A 114 0.45 2.29 -8.80
C GLY A 114 1.90 1.79 -8.77
N ASN A 115 2.19 0.73 -8.00
CA ASN A 115 3.54 0.23 -7.78
C ASN A 115 4.29 -0.05 -9.10
N GLN A 116 3.67 -0.84 -9.98
CA GLN A 116 4.25 -1.14 -11.29
C GLN A 116 4.35 0.09 -12.21
N TYR A 117 3.42 1.03 -12.14
CA TYR A 117 3.53 2.26 -12.92
C TYR A 117 4.75 3.07 -12.49
N LEU A 118 4.97 3.26 -11.19
CA LEU A 118 6.12 3.99 -10.65
C LEU A 118 7.44 3.31 -11.00
N ARG A 119 7.48 1.98 -11.03
CA ARG A 119 8.65 1.22 -11.48
C ARG A 119 9.16 1.72 -12.84
N TYR A 120 8.28 1.82 -13.82
CA TYR A 120 8.64 2.25 -15.17
C TYR A 120 8.76 3.77 -15.30
N ALA A 121 7.83 4.54 -14.72
CA ALA A 121 7.84 6.00 -14.81
C ALA A 121 9.08 6.63 -14.17
N LEU A 122 9.61 6.04 -13.11
CA LEU A 122 10.82 6.50 -12.43
C LEU A 122 12.07 5.72 -12.84
N ASN A 123 11.96 4.78 -13.78
CA ASN A 123 13.04 3.90 -14.21
C ASN A 123 13.78 3.26 -13.02
N LEU A 124 13.03 2.57 -12.16
CA LEU A 124 13.59 1.97 -10.95
C LEU A 124 14.45 0.76 -11.32
N ASP A 125 15.63 0.67 -10.73
CA ASP A 125 16.50 -0.50 -10.82
C ASP A 125 16.02 -1.56 -9.81
N VAL A 126 15.18 -2.50 -10.29
CA VAL A 126 14.61 -3.57 -9.47
C VAL A 126 15.45 -4.82 -9.63
N GLN A 127 16.26 -5.14 -8.63
CA GLN A 127 17.15 -6.30 -8.62
C GLN A 127 16.41 -7.51 -8.03
N LEU A 128 15.87 -8.36 -8.91
CA LEU A 128 15.21 -9.60 -8.50
C LEU A 128 16.24 -10.74 -8.38
N PRO A 129 16.06 -11.67 -7.43
CA PRO A 129 16.85 -12.89 -7.36
C PRO A 129 16.74 -13.72 -8.65
N GLN A 130 17.86 -14.19 -9.20
CA GLN A 130 17.88 -14.90 -10.48
C GLN A 130 17.21 -16.29 -10.43
N ASP A 131 17.16 -16.92 -9.25
CA ASP A 131 16.71 -18.32 -9.10
C ASP A 131 15.23 -18.44 -8.73
N THR A 132 14.48 -17.34 -8.71
CA THR A 132 13.06 -17.35 -8.33
C THR A 132 12.18 -16.85 -9.47
N ALA A 133 11.16 -17.63 -9.83
CA ALA A 133 10.11 -17.24 -10.78
C ALA A 133 9.16 -16.20 -10.15
N LEU A 134 9.69 -15.00 -9.86
CA LEU A 134 8.92 -13.89 -9.32
C LEU A 134 8.28 -13.09 -10.47
N TYR A 135 7.00 -12.78 -10.33
CA TYR A 135 6.23 -12.00 -11.29
C TYR A 135 5.31 -11.00 -10.57
N PRO A 136 4.85 -9.94 -11.24
CA PRO A 136 3.95 -8.95 -10.66
C PRO A 136 2.74 -9.59 -9.98
N HIS A 137 2.28 -8.97 -8.89
CA HIS A 137 1.20 -9.49 -8.04
C HIS A 137 1.54 -10.80 -7.32
N ARG A 138 2.79 -11.00 -7.01
CA ARG A 138 3.25 -11.87 -5.94
C ARG A 138 3.89 -10.99 -4.89
N ALA A 139 3.48 -11.17 -3.65
CA ALA A 139 3.87 -10.28 -2.55
C ALA A 139 5.39 -10.05 -2.48
N LEU A 140 6.22 -11.09 -2.67
CA LEU A 140 7.67 -10.92 -2.64
C LEU A 140 8.19 -10.08 -3.82
N TYR A 141 7.63 -10.24 -5.01
CA TYR A 141 7.99 -9.42 -6.16
C TYR A 141 7.67 -7.92 -5.90
N ASP A 142 6.46 -7.65 -5.39
CA ASP A 142 6.02 -6.30 -5.12
C ASP A 142 6.79 -5.67 -3.94
N CYS A 143 7.28 -6.47 -2.98
CA CYS A 143 8.27 -6.03 -1.98
C CYS A 143 9.56 -5.51 -2.63
N TYR A 144 10.14 -6.20 -3.64
CA TYR A 144 11.35 -5.73 -4.32
C TYR A 144 11.10 -4.42 -5.08
N VAL A 145 9.96 -4.29 -5.77
CA VAL A 145 9.60 -3.04 -6.46
C VAL A 145 9.41 -1.90 -5.46
N THR A 146 8.72 -2.16 -4.35
CA THR A 146 8.51 -1.18 -3.27
C THR A 146 9.82 -0.79 -2.60
N ALA A 147 10.75 -1.72 -2.39
CA ALA A 147 12.08 -1.43 -1.85
C ALA A 147 12.91 -0.55 -2.80
N ALA A 148 12.90 -0.83 -4.11
CA ALA A 148 13.56 0.00 -5.12
C ALA A 148 12.94 1.41 -5.18
N LEU A 149 11.61 1.51 -5.08
CA LEU A 149 10.92 2.80 -4.96
C LEU A 149 11.34 3.56 -3.71
N LEU A 150 11.43 2.87 -2.56
CA LEU A 150 11.88 3.47 -1.31
C LEU A 150 13.32 3.98 -1.39
N GLN A 151 14.25 3.21 -1.97
CA GLN A 151 15.63 3.65 -2.23
C GLN A 151 15.65 4.92 -3.08
N ARG A 152 14.82 4.98 -4.12
CA ARG A 152 14.70 6.17 -5.00
C ARG A 152 14.13 7.37 -4.24
N ILE A 153 13.07 7.19 -3.44
CA ILE A 153 12.50 8.24 -2.60
C ILE A 153 13.54 8.78 -1.62
N ILE A 154 14.26 7.91 -0.91
CA ILE A 154 15.32 8.32 0.04
C ILE A 154 16.40 9.12 -0.68
N LYS A 155 16.85 8.66 -1.85
CA LYS A 155 17.87 9.34 -2.67
C LYS A 155 17.42 10.74 -3.09
N ASP A 156 16.18 10.87 -3.56
CA ASP A 156 15.70 12.13 -4.16
C ASP A 156 15.27 13.15 -3.08
N SER A 157 14.80 12.69 -1.91
CA SER A 157 14.29 13.56 -0.84
C SER A 157 15.27 13.81 0.31
N GLY A 158 16.14 12.86 0.60
CA GLY A 158 16.96 12.86 1.80
C GLY A 158 16.16 12.64 3.10
N TRP A 159 14.90 12.24 3.05
CA TRP A 159 14.06 12.05 4.25
C TRP A 159 14.57 10.92 5.13
N THR A 160 14.52 11.17 6.45
CA THR A 160 14.74 10.12 7.46
C THR A 160 13.52 9.21 7.61
N PRO A 161 13.64 8.02 8.21
CA PRO A 161 12.49 7.14 8.50
C PRO A 161 11.39 7.84 9.31
N GLU A 162 11.77 8.67 10.28
CA GLU A 162 10.85 9.44 11.12
C GLU A 162 10.05 10.45 10.30
N GLN A 163 10.71 11.17 9.38
CA GLN A 163 10.06 12.11 8.47
C GLN A 163 9.11 11.39 7.51
N MET A 164 9.53 10.25 6.97
CA MET A 164 8.69 9.42 6.10
C MET A 164 7.45 8.89 6.83
N ALA A 165 7.60 8.46 8.08
CA ALA A 165 6.47 8.03 8.91
C ALA A 165 5.53 9.21 9.21
N GLN A 166 6.04 10.39 9.55
CA GLN A 166 5.24 11.60 9.76
C GLN A 166 4.45 12.00 8.51
N ILE A 167 5.07 11.97 7.32
CA ILE A 167 4.39 12.23 6.04
C ILE A 167 3.28 11.19 5.80
N THR A 168 3.52 9.93 6.16
CA THR A 168 2.53 8.85 6.02
C THR A 168 1.27 9.10 6.86
N GLU A 169 1.41 9.62 8.06
CA GLU A 169 0.27 9.93 8.94
C GLU A 169 -0.53 11.16 8.47
N GLN A 170 0.05 12.01 7.62
CA GLN A 170 -0.69 13.16 7.09
C GLN A 170 -1.72 12.72 6.05
N PRO A 171 -2.93 13.28 6.07
CA PRO A 171 -3.90 13.06 5.01
C PRO A 171 -3.44 13.71 3.70
N VAL A 172 -3.76 13.08 2.57
CA VAL A 172 -3.45 13.61 1.24
C VAL A 172 -4.69 14.17 0.56
N LEU A 173 -4.50 15.18 -0.30
CA LEU A 173 -5.58 15.67 -1.14
C LEU A 173 -5.86 14.68 -2.28
N LEU A 174 -7.11 14.26 -2.39
CA LEU A 174 -7.58 13.38 -3.45
C LEU A 174 -8.01 14.22 -4.66
N LYS A 175 -7.64 13.79 -5.87
CA LYS A 175 -8.02 14.49 -7.10
C LYS A 175 -9.43 14.10 -7.59
N LYS A 176 -9.85 12.85 -7.43
CA LYS A 176 -11.12 12.32 -7.98
C LYS A 176 -11.91 11.54 -6.94
N PHE A 177 -13.23 11.58 -7.07
CA PHE A 177 -14.11 10.72 -6.31
C PHE A 177 -13.90 9.25 -6.69
N LYS A 178 -13.69 8.36 -5.70
CA LYS A 178 -13.56 6.91 -5.92
C LYS A 178 -14.91 6.19 -5.86
N PHE A 179 -15.95 6.82 -5.30
CA PHE A 179 -17.28 6.27 -5.10
C PHE A 179 -18.36 7.36 -5.13
N GLY A 180 -19.63 6.98 -5.02
CA GLY A 180 -20.77 7.86 -4.94
C GLY A 180 -21.20 8.46 -6.28
N LYS A 181 -22.10 9.44 -6.24
CA LYS A 181 -22.76 10.11 -7.39
C LYS A 181 -21.75 10.60 -8.45
N TYR A 182 -20.61 11.10 -8.00
CA TYR A 182 -19.59 11.71 -8.86
C TYR A 182 -18.33 10.84 -9.04
N ARG A 183 -18.45 9.50 -8.91
CA ARG A 183 -17.32 8.57 -9.11
C ARG A 183 -16.56 8.86 -10.40
N GLY A 184 -15.24 9.00 -10.31
CA GLY A 184 -14.33 9.28 -11.43
C GLY A 184 -14.19 10.76 -11.80
N GLN A 185 -15.05 11.64 -11.28
CA GLN A 185 -14.99 13.08 -11.54
C GLN A 185 -14.02 13.78 -10.57
N GLU A 186 -13.50 14.93 -10.98
CA GLU A 186 -12.57 15.75 -10.19
C GLU A 186 -13.29 16.44 -9.04
N ILE A 187 -12.68 16.35 -7.84
CA ILE A 187 -13.30 16.85 -6.60
C ILE A 187 -13.34 18.37 -6.58
N ASP A 188 -12.31 19.05 -7.07
CA ASP A 188 -12.23 20.50 -7.19
C ASP A 188 -13.36 21.07 -8.07
N ARG A 189 -13.62 20.42 -9.21
CA ARG A 189 -14.72 20.79 -10.10
C ARG A 189 -16.07 20.64 -9.42
N ILE A 190 -16.32 19.50 -8.79
CA ILE A 190 -17.59 19.25 -8.09
C ILE A 190 -17.74 20.15 -6.86
N ALA A 191 -16.63 20.56 -6.22
CA ALA A 191 -16.68 21.55 -5.15
C ALA A 191 -17.22 22.91 -5.62
N GLN A 192 -16.97 23.28 -6.88
CA GLN A 192 -17.51 24.50 -7.49
C GLN A 192 -18.94 24.29 -8.00
N GLU A 193 -19.24 23.16 -8.65
CA GLU A 193 -20.55 22.88 -9.29
C GLU A 193 -21.63 22.44 -8.28
N ASP A 194 -21.27 21.62 -7.28
CA ASP A 194 -22.21 21.07 -6.28
C ASP A 194 -21.53 20.99 -4.88
N PRO A 195 -21.21 22.14 -4.25
CA PRO A 195 -20.63 22.14 -2.90
C PRO A 195 -21.57 21.54 -1.86
N GLY A 196 -22.86 21.47 -2.14
CA GLY A 196 -23.86 20.81 -1.30
C GLY A 196 -23.60 19.33 -1.15
N TYR A 197 -23.16 18.66 -2.20
CA TYR A 197 -22.79 17.26 -2.15
C TYR A 197 -21.59 16.99 -1.22
N LEU A 198 -20.58 17.85 -1.26
CA LEU A 198 -19.40 17.71 -0.36
C LEU A 198 -19.82 17.88 1.12
N ARG A 199 -20.68 18.85 1.41
CA ARG A 199 -21.22 19.07 2.77
C ARG A 199 -22.05 17.87 3.23
N TRP A 200 -22.90 17.36 2.34
CA TRP A 200 -23.70 16.16 2.62
C TRP A 200 -22.80 14.95 2.92
N MET A 201 -21.75 14.70 2.12
CA MET A 201 -20.81 13.60 2.36
C MET A 201 -20.17 13.69 3.76
N LEU A 202 -19.68 14.88 4.14
CA LEU A 202 -19.05 15.09 5.45
C LEU A 202 -20.01 14.87 6.61
N LYS A 203 -21.30 15.16 6.42
CA LYS A 203 -22.33 15.05 7.47
C LYS A 203 -22.92 13.64 7.58
N SER A 204 -23.09 12.96 6.43
CA SER A 204 -23.95 11.78 6.32
C SER A 204 -23.17 10.46 6.15
N ILE A 205 -21.88 10.51 5.78
CA ILE A 205 -21.06 9.30 5.60
C ILE A 205 -20.09 9.20 6.77
N GLU A 206 -20.35 8.28 7.69
CA GLU A 206 -19.56 8.08 8.91
C GLU A 206 -18.17 7.54 8.60
N ASP A 207 -18.05 6.59 7.65
CA ASP A 207 -16.83 5.85 7.33
C ASP A 207 -15.98 6.50 6.21
N LEU A 208 -16.04 7.81 6.05
CA LEU A 208 -15.14 8.52 5.13
C LEU A 208 -13.68 8.36 5.58
N SER A 209 -12.82 7.98 4.63
CA SER A 209 -11.38 7.93 4.90
C SER A 209 -10.83 9.30 5.35
N PRO A 210 -9.77 9.32 6.17
CA PRO A 210 -9.12 10.57 6.59
C PRO A 210 -8.75 11.48 5.40
N ASP A 211 -8.23 10.88 4.31
CA ASP A 211 -7.89 11.62 3.09
C ASP A 211 -9.12 12.27 2.44
N MET A 212 -10.25 11.55 2.37
CA MET A 212 -11.48 12.11 1.84
C MET A 212 -12.02 13.22 2.74
N LYS A 213 -12.10 13.00 4.06
CA LYS A 213 -12.52 14.03 5.03
C LYS A 213 -11.66 15.30 4.91
N HIS A 214 -10.34 15.12 4.80
CA HIS A 214 -9.41 16.24 4.62
C HIS A 214 -9.66 16.96 3.30
N THR A 215 -9.77 16.23 2.20
CA THR A 215 -10.00 16.78 0.86
C THR A 215 -11.29 17.59 0.79
N LEU A 216 -12.42 17.03 1.29
CA LEU A 216 -13.70 17.72 1.29
C LEU A 216 -13.67 19.01 2.11
N LYS A 217 -13.01 18.97 3.29
CA LYS A 217 -12.82 20.19 4.12
C LYS A 217 -11.98 21.22 3.41
N TYR A 218 -10.87 20.83 2.78
CA TYR A 218 -9.99 21.72 2.04
C TYR A 218 -10.76 22.51 0.98
N TYR A 219 -11.53 21.84 0.12
CA TYR A 219 -12.29 22.51 -0.95
C TYR A 219 -13.56 23.24 -0.50
N LEU A 220 -14.01 23.04 0.74
CA LEU A 220 -15.16 23.79 1.28
C LEU A 220 -14.75 25.04 2.06
N ILE A 221 -13.50 25.18 2.47
CA ILE A 221 -12.98 26.30 3.26
C ILE A 221 -12.23 27.31 2.37
N GLY A 222 -11.60 26.82 1.30
CA GLY A 222 -10.93 27.67 0.29
C GLY A 222 -11.91 28.21 -0.72
#